data_40c692729583057eec0c4462e3709446
#
_entry.id   40c692729583057eec0c4462e3709446
#
_cell.length_a   1.000
_cell.length_b   1.000
_cell.length_c   1.000
_cell.angle_alpha   90.00
_cell.angle_beta   90.00
_cell.angle_gamma   90.00
#
_symmetry.space_group_name_H-M   'P 1'
#
loop_
_entity.id
_entity.type
_entity.pdbx_description
1 polymer ?
#
loop_
_entity_poly.entity_id
_entity_poly.type
_entity_poly.pdbx_seq_one_letter_code
_entity_poly.pdbx_strand_id
1 'polypeptide(L)'
;KKILNAISETIELLDSGKIRVAEKKEDQWHVNQWIKKAILLSFRVNKMKASKGPYSTWYDKIEGKTQGWDEKKMIEAGFRYVPNGVIRKGAFVAKNVVLMPSFLNVGAYVDEGSMIDTWASVGSCAQVGKNCHISGGAGIGGVLEPMQANPTIVEDNCFVGARAEIAEGVIIEKGSVLSMGVYIG
;
A
#
# COMPACT_ATOMS: atom_id res chain seq x y z
N LYS A 1 1.16 1.59 -28.16
CA LYS A 1 0.35 2.68 -27.59
C LYS A 1 -0.79 2.14 -26.72
N LYS A 2 -1.66 1.23 -27.19
CA LYS A 2 -2.78 0.66 -26.40
C LYS A 2 -2.33 -0.01 -25.09
N ILE A 3 -1.26 -0.82 -25.12
CA ILE A 3 -0.74 -1.51 -23.93
C ILE A 3 -0.23 -0.50 -22.88
N LEU A 4 0.50 0.53 -23.28
CA LEU A 4 0.99 1.56 -22.39
C LEU A 4 -0.15 2.31 -21.70
N ASN A 5 -1.22 2.62 -22.46
CA ASN A 5 -2.40 3.27 -21.90
C ASN A 5 -3.10 2.36 -20.87
N ALA A 6 -3.26 1.06 -21.17
CA ALA A 6 -3.89 0.12 -20.24
C ALA A 6 -3.08 -0.03 -18.93
N ILE A 7 -1.75 -0.07 -19.02
CA ILE A 7 -0.88 -0.09 -17.83
C ILE A 7 -1.07 1.18 -17.00
N SER A 8 -1.00 2.35 -17.64
CA SER A 8 -1.17 3.64 -16.95
C SER A 8 -2.55 3.75 -16.29
N GLU A 9 -3.61 3.38 -17.01
CA GLU A 9 -4.98 3.38 -16.49
C GLU A 9 -5.12 2.45 -15.28
N THR A 10 -4.53 1.26 -15.32
CA THR A 10 -4.55 0.33 -14.20
C THR A 10 -3.89 0.94 -12.95
N ILE A 11 -2.75 1.59 -13.10
CA ILE A 11 -2.08 2.27 -11.98
C ILE A 11 -2.93 3.41 -11.42
N GLU A 12 -3.60 4.21 -12.26
CA GLU A 12 -4.51 5.27 -11.80
C GLU A 12 -5.74 4.71 -11.08
N LEU A 13 -6.29 3.60 -11.55
CA LEU A 13 -7.42 2.94 -10.88
C LEU A 13 -7.02 2.36 -9.52
N LEU A 14 -5.83 1.79 -9.40
CA LEU A 14 -5.25 1.37 -8.13
C LEU A 14 -5.04 2.56 -7.19
N ASP A 15 -4.41 3.61 -7.70
CA ASP A 15 -4.09 4.82 -6.92
C ASP A 15 -5.34 5.48 -6.34
N SER A 16 -6.44 5.44 -7.08
CA SER A 16 -7.75 5.96 -6.67
C SER A 16 -8.60 4.98 -5.85
N GLY A 17 -8.14 3.76 -5.64
CA GLY A 17 -8.88 2.71 -4.91
C GLY A 17 -10.10 2.14 -5.65
N LYS A 18 -10.28 2.46 -6.94
CA LYS A 18 -11.37 1.91 -7.76
C LYS A 18 -11.20 0.43 -8.07
N ILE A 19 -9.98 -0.05 -8.05
CA ILE A 19 -9.62 -1.46 -8.09
C ILE A 19 -8.61 -1.74 -6.99
N ARG A 20 -8.51 -3.01 -6.59
CA ARG A 20 -7.51 -3.45 -5.60
C ARG A 20 -6.95 -4.83 -5.97
N VAL A 21 -5.73 -5.11 -5.50
CA VAL A 21 -5.03 -6.36 -5.84
C VAL A 21 -5.74 -7.58 -5.27
N ALA A 22 -6.30 -7.48 -4.08
CA ALA A 22 -7.15 -8.54 -3.55
C ALA A 22 -8.44 -7.96 -2.98
N GLU A 23 -9.54 -8.65 -3.18
CA GLU A 23 -10.87 -8.29 -2.71
C GLU A 23 -11.60 -9.50 -2.14
N LYS A 24 -12.42 -9.28 -1.12
CA LYS A 24 -13.22 -10.33 -0.50
C LYS A 24 -14.53 -10.49 -1.25
N LYS A 25 -14.82 -11.70 -1.75
CA LYS A 25 -16.08 -12.09 -2.41
C LYS A 25 -16.58 -13.35 -1.75
N GLU A 26 -17.84 -13.35 -1.34
CA GLU A 26 -18.47 -14.53 -0.69
C GLU A 26 -17.59 -15.14 0.42
N ASP A 27 -17.06 -14.27 1.30
CA ASP A 27 -16.15 -14.61 2.41
C ASP A 27 -14.78 -15.20 2.02
N GLN A 28 -14.44 -15.21 0.74
CA GLN A 28 -13.12 -15.63 0.25
C GLN A 28 -12.34 -14.48 -0.36
N TRP A 29 -11.02 -14.48 -0.14
CA TRP A 29 -10.13 -13.52 -0.76
C TRP A 29 -9.74 -13.96 -2.17
N HIS A 30 -10.04 -13.10 -3.15
CA HIS A 30 -9.70 -13.27 -4.56
C HIS A 30 -8.59 -12.32 -4.95
N VAL A 31 -7.52 -12.87 -5.52
CA VAL A 31 -6.36 -12.09 -5.99
C VAL A 31 -6.48 -11.81 -7.48
N ASN A 32 -6.50 -10.53 -7.84
CA ASN A 32 -6.54 -10.04 -9.20
C ASN A 32 -5.12 -10.09 -9.83
N GLN A 33 -4.68 -11.25 -10.27
CA GLN A 33 -3.33 -11.47 -10.80
C GLN A 33 -2.99 -10.55 -11.99
N TRP A 34 -3.99 -10.17 -12.79
CA TRP A 34 -3.80 -9.25 -13.89
C TRP A 34 -3.34 -7.85 -13.45
N ILE A 35 -3.75 -7.41 -12.25
CA ILE A 35 -3.31 -6.14 -11.65
C ILE A 35 -1.83 -6.23 -11.29
N LYS A 36 -1.40 -7.30 -10.62
CA LYS A 36 0.03 -7.54 -10.32
C LYS A 36 0.86 -7.53 -11.60
N LYS A 37 0.37 -8.18 -12.66
CA LYS A 37 1.03 -8.15 -13.98
C LYS A 37 1.17 -6.73 -14.53
N ALA A 38 0.14 -5.89 -14.40
CA ALA A 38 0.19 -4.50 -14.84
C ALA A 38 1.23 -3.70 -14.05
N ILE A 39 1.32 -3.91 -12.72
CA ILE A 39 2.34 -3.29 -11.87
C ILE A 39 3.75 -3.70 -12.33
N LEU A 40 4.00 -4.98 -12.53
CA LEU A 40 5.30 -5.48 -13.02
C LEU A 40 5.67 -4.91 -14.40
N LEU A 41 4.69 -4.82 -15.30
CA LEU A 41 4.89 -4.21 -16.62
C LEU A 41 5.20 -2.71 -16.51
N SER A 42 4.61 -2.00 -15.54
CA SER A 42 4.90 -0.57 -15.34
C SER A 42 6.38 -0.33 -15.03
N PHE A 43 7.02 -1.18 -14.23
CA PHE A 43 8.46 -1.10 -13.97
C PHE A 43 9.32 -1.31 -15.21
N ARG A 44 8.84 -2.08 -16.19
CA ARG A 44 9.57 -2.32 -17.46
C ARG A 44 9.43 -1.18 -18.44
N VAL A 45 8.26 -0.54 -18.49
CA VAL A 45 7.99 0.52 -19.47
C VAL A 45 8.33 1.92 -18.96
N ASN A 46 8.30 2.14 -17.65
CA ASN A 46 8.65 3.41 -17.06
C ASN A 46 10.17 3.62 -17.06
N LYS A 47 10.57 4.83 -17.43
CA LYS A 47 11.98 5.26 -17.33
C LYS A 47 12.25 5.81 -15.93
N MET A 48 13.49 5.68 -15.49
CA MET A 48 14.00 6.37 -14.30
C MET A 48 13.86 7.89 -14.48
N LYS A 49 13.35 8.56 -13.45
CA LYS A 49 13.18 10.02 -13.42
C LYS A 49 13.69 10.60 -12.11
N ALA A 50 14.32 11.75 -12.20
CA ALA A 50 14.68 12.52 -11.01
C ALA A 50 13.43 13.27 -10.51
N SER A 51 13.21 13.23 -9.20
CA SER A 51 12.16 13.95 -8.50
C SER A 51 12.79 14.76 -7.37
N LYS A 52 12.57 16.07 -7.35
CA LYS A 52 13.11 16.97 -6.34
C LYS A 52 12.15 17.09 -5.16
N GLY A 53 12.69 17.01 -3.96
CA GLY A 53 11.99 17.29 -2.71
C GLY A 53 12.69 18.40 -1.92
N PRO A 54 12.17 18.75 -0.74
CA PRO A 54 12.66 19.88 0.04
C PRO A 54 14.09 19.70 0.56
N TYR A 55 14.56 18.46 0.72
CA TYR A 55 15.88 18.13 1.27
C TYR A 55 16.63 17.02 0.53
N SER A 56 16.05 16.47 -0.56
CA SER A 56 16.69 15.41 -1.33
C SER A 56 16.21 15.40 -2.78
N THR A 57 16.93 14.66 -3.60
CA THR A 57 16.52 14.29 -4.95
C THR A 57 16.46 12.79 -5.04
N TRP A 58 15.32 12.26 -5.45
CA TRP A 58 15.11 10.84 -5.67
C TRP A 58 15.22 10.50 -7.14
N TYR A 59 15.53 9.24 -7.44
CA TYR A 59 15.68 8.76 -8.81
C TYR A 59 15.02 7.37 -8.92
N ASP A 60 13.78 7.33 -9.40
CA ASP A 60 12.96 6.10 -9.44
C ASP A 60 12.07 6.07 -10.68
N LYS A 61 11.48 4.90 -10.92
CA LYS A 61 10.48 4.64 -11.97
C LYS A 61 9.06 4.99 -11.52
N ILE A 62 8.79 5.01 -10.22
CA ILE A 62 7.49 5.26 -9.61
C ILE A 62 7.57 6.54 -8.80
N GLU A 63 6.76 7.51 -9.13
CA GLU A 63 6.67 8.77 -8.38
C GLU A 63 5.96 8.58 -7.03
N GLY A 64 6.15 9.54 -6.12
CA GLY A 64 5.35 9.62 -4.90
C GLY A 64 3.91 9.99 -5.21
N LYS A 65 2.95 9.37 -4.51
CA LYS A 65 1.51 9.62 -4.69
C LYS A 65 1.13 11.09 -4.54
N THR A 66 1.69 11.76 -3.55
CA THR A 66 1.35 13.15 -3.21
C THR A 66 2.25 14.18 -3.90
N GLN A 67 3.09 13.76 -4.84
CA GLN A 67 3.97 14.67 -5.55
C GLN A 67 3.16 15.72 -6.32
N GLY A 68 3.40 17.01 -6.01
CA GLY A 68 2.69 18.12 -6.64
C GLY A 68 1.27 18.36 -6.12
N TRP A 69 0.84 17.68 -5.05
CA TRP A 69 -0.43 17.96 -4.40
C TRP A 69 -0.37 19.28 -3.63
N ASP A 70 -1.43 20.04 -3.70
CA ASP A 70 -1.68 21.20 -2.86
C ASP A 70 -2.57 20.86 -1.64
N GLU A 71 -2.81 21.85 -0.78
CA GLU A 71 -3.65 21.69 0.41
C GLU A 71 -5.08 21.23 0.06
N LYS A 72 -5.66 21.75 -1.02
CA LYS A 72 -7.00 21.37 -1.49
C LYS A 72 -7.06 19.89 -1.80
N LYS A 73 -6.06 19.37 -2.52
CA LYS A 73 -5.96 17.96 -2.87
C LYS A 73 -5.79 17.06 -1.64
N MET A 74 -5.02 17.51 -0.64
CA MET A 74 -4.87 16.81 0.64
C MET A 74 -6.18 16.75 1.41
N ILE A 75 -6.94 17.85 1.47
CA ILE A 75 -8.26 17.91 2.11
C ILE A 75 -9.23 16.95 1.42
N GLU A 76 -9.27 16.95 0.08
CA GLU A 76 -10.13 16.03 -0.70
C GLU A 76 -9.78 14.56 -0.45
N ALA A 77 -8.51 14.23 -0.35
CA ALA A 77 -8.02 12.89 -0.06
C ALA A 77 -8.40 12.42 1.35
N GLY A 78 -8.45 13.33 2.32
CA GLY A 78 -9.04 13.11 3.64
C GLY A 78 -8.25 12.22 4.59
N PHE A 79 -6.97 11.96 4.34
CA PHE A 79 -6.07 11.26 5.26
C PHE A 79 -5.03 12.21 5.86
N ARG A 80 -4.55 11.90 7.07
CA ARG A 80 -3.45 12.62 7.71
C ARG A 80 -2.12 12.02 7.27
N TYR A 81 -1.21 12.85 6.80
CA TYR A 81 0.09 12.44 6.30
C TYR A 81 1.20 13.22 6.99
N VAL A 82 1.93 12.54 7.88
CA VAL A 82 3.01 13.15 8.66
C VAL A 82 4.28 13.27 7.79
N PRO A 83 5.08 14.33 7.93
CA PRO A 83 6.32 14.50 7.15
C PRO A 83 7.25 13.28 7.21
N ASN A 84 7.99 13.04 6.13
CA ASN A 84 8.91 11.93 5.92
C ASN A 84 8.26 10.55 5.69
N GLY A 85 6.94 10.45 5.61
CA GLY A 85 6.29 9.26 5.10
C GLY A 85 6.52 9.10 3.60
N VAL A 86 6.37 7.88 3.07
CA VAL A 86 6.46 7.58 1.64
C VAL A 86 5.23 6.79 1.21
N ILE A 87 4.49 7.34 0.26
CA ILE A 87 3.41 6.63 -0.43
C ILE A 87 3.79 6.57 -1.91
N ARG A 88 4.05 5.39 -2.44
CA ARG A 88 4.31 5.23 -3.88
C ARG A 88 3.00 5.31 -4.67
N LYS A 89 3.02 5.92 -5.84
CA LYS A 89 1.86 5.96 -6.75
C LYS A 89 1.38 4.54 -7.06
N GLY A 90 0.05 4.34 -7.08
CA GLY A 90 -0.59 3.03 -7.16
C GLY A 90 -0.84 2.38 -5.80
N ALA A 91 -0.46 3.02 -4.69
CA ALA A 91 -0.97 2.67 -3.38
C ALA A 91 -2.22 3.50 -3.05
N PHE A 92 -3.25 2.86 -2.50
CA PHE A 92 -4.47 3.53 -2.07
C PHE A 92 -4.47 3.77 -0.56
N VAL A 93 -4.90 4.96 -0.17
CA VAL A 93 -5.11 5.37 1.22
C VAL A 93 -6.51 5.97 1.33
N ALA A 94 -7.35 5.37 2.14
CA ALA A 94 -8.72 5.81 2.38
C ALA A 94 -8.79 7.05 3.29
N LYS A 95 -9.98 7.64 3.40
CA LYS A 95 -10.24 8.74 4.33
C LYS A 95 -10.04 8.31 5.78
N ASN A 96 -9.75 9.29 6.63
CA ASN A 96 -9.55 9.10 8.08
C ASN A 96 -8.38 8.16 8.43
N VAL A 97 -7.55 7.78 7.47
CA VAL A 97 -6.28 7.08 7.73
C VAL A 97 -5.27 8.05 8.31
N VAL A 98 -4.48 7.57 9.27
CA VAL A 98 -3.33 8.29 9.79
C VAL A 98 -2.06 7.57 9.36
N LEU A 99 -1.22 8.28 8.58
CA LEU A 99 0.11 7.81 8.21
C LEU A 99 1.14 8.61 8.99
N MET A 100 1.77 7.99 9.97
CA MET A 100 3.02 8.46 10.56
C MET A 100 4.14 8.29 9.53
N PRO A 101 5.40 8.73 9.80
CA PRO A 101 6.51 8.45 8.88
C PRO A 101 6.64 6.95 8.63
N SER A 102 6.06 6.48 7.56
CA SER A 102 5.90 5.07 7.21
C SER A 102 6.07 4.89 5.71
N PHE A 103 6.11 3.64 5.23
CA PHE A 103 6.30 3.32 3.82
C PHE A 103 5.15 2.48 3.28
N LEU A 104 4.48 2.97 2.24
CA LEU A 104 3.46 2.25 1.49
C LEU A 104 3.93 2.00 0.07
N ASN A 105 4.03 0.72 -0.30
CA ASN A 105 4.50 0.34 -1.62
C ASN A 105 3.36 0.26 -2.65
N VAL A 106 3.71 0.19 -3.94
CA VAL A 106 2.76 0.11 -5.05
C VAL A 106 1.80 -1.08 -4.90
N GLY A 107 0.53 -0.86 -5.17
CA GLY A 107 -0.52 -1.86 -5.02
C GLY A 107 -1.01 -2.07 -3.58
N ALA A 108 -0.36 -1.47 -2.58
CA ALA A 108 -0.84 -1.48 -1.21
C ALA A 108 -2.21 -0.78 -1.10
N TYR A 109 -3.05 -1.29 -0.23
CA TYR A 109 -4.37 -0.74 0.06
C TYR A 109 -4.55 -0.57 1.56
N VAL A 110 -4.81 0.63 2.03
CA VAL A 110 -5.08 0.93 3.44
C VAL A 110 -6.48 1.53 3.55
N ASP A 111 -7.36 0.80 4.22
CA ASP A 111 -8.77 1.18 4.35
C ASP A 111 -9.03 2.15 5.50
N GLU A 112 -10.23 2.69 5.52
CA GLU A 112 -10.69 3.80 6.36
C GLU A 112 -10.43 3.60 7.85
N GLY A 113 -10.02 4.69 8.52
CA GLY A 113 -9.84 4.74 9.97
C GLY A 113 -8.61 4.01 10.50
N SER A 114 -7.80 3.42 9.63
CA SER A 114 -6.58 2.71 10.03
C SER A 114 -5.41 3.65 10.31
N MET A 115 -4.48 3.21 11.15
CA MET A 115 -3.22 3.90 11.41
C MET A 115 -2.05 3.03 10.97
N ILE A 116 -1.14 3.63 10.20
CA ILE A 116 0.17 3.06 9.88
C ILE A 116 1.20 3.89 10.65
N ASP A 117 1.72 3.33 11.73
CA ASP A 117 2.53 4.04 12.70
C ASP A 117 3.98 4.18 12.26
N THR A 118 4.80 4.84 13.07
CA THR A 118 6.16 5.28 12.76
C THR A 118 7.05 4.12 12.33
N TRP A 119 7.66 4.27 11.15
CA TRP A 119 8.55 3.29 10.51
C TRP A 119 7.91 1.92 10.21
N ALA A 120 6.59 1.80 10.29
CA ALA A 120 5.90 0.65 9.76
C ALA A 120 5.92 0.65 8.22
N SER A 121 5.84 -0.53 7.64
CA SER A 121 5.79 -0.70 6.19
C SER A 121 4.58 -1.53 5.76
N VAL A 122 3.94 -1.10 4.68
CA VAL A 122 2.92 -1.88 3.97
C VAL A 122 3.51 -2.25 2.62
N GLY A 123 3.84 -3.51 2.47
CA GLY A 123 4.54 -4.04 1.31
C GLY A 123 3.71 -4.02 0.02
N SER A 124 4.34 -4.34 -1.09
CA SER A 124 3.70 -4.33 -2.40
C SER A 124 2.45 -5.21 -2.40
N CYS A 125 1.34 -4.66 -2.86
CA CYS A 125 0.06 -5.36 -2.98
C CYS A 125 -0.60 -5.79 -1.66
N ALA A 126 0.01 -5.53 -0.50
CA ALA A 126 -0.57 -5.86 0.80
C ALA A 126 -1.87 -5.07 1.04
N GLN A 127 -2.81 -5.70 1.75
CA GLN A 127 -4.13 -5.14 2.01
C GLN A 127 -4.32 -4.97 3.51
N VAL A 128 -4.64 -3.76 3.95
CA VAL A 128 -4.99 -3.44 5.33
C VAL A 128 -6.44 -2.99 5.37
N GLY A 129 -7.25 -3.66 6.15
CA GLY A 129 -8.67 -3.39 6.35
C GLY A 129 -8.94 -2.13 7.15
N LYS A 130 -10.21 -1.95 7.55
CA LYS A 130 -10.69 -0.79 8.30
C LYS A 130 -10.31 -0.85 9.77
N ASN A 131 -10.10 0.33 10.36
CA ASN A 131 -9.86 0.49 11.80
C ASN A 131 -8.74 -0.39 12.35
N CYS A 132 -7.71 -0.64 11.53
CA CYS A 132 -6.52 -1.39 11.95
C CYS A 132 -5.49 -0.46 12.55
N HIS A 133 -4.72 -0.97 13.48
CA HIS A 133 -3.53 -0.30 13.99
C HIS A 133 -2.29 -1.13 13.66
N ILE A 134 -1.46 -0.62 12.74
CA ILE A 134 -0.16 -1.20 12.40
C ILE A 134 0.89 -0.43 13.17
N SER A 135 1.36 -1.00 14.27
CA SER A 135 2.23 -0.29 15.24
C SER A 135 3.63 -0.03 14.69
N GLY A 136 4.38 0.79 15.43
CA GLY A 136 5.69 1.28 15.01
C GLY A 136 6.67 0.18 14.63
N GLY A 137 7.26 0.33 13.44
CA GLY A 137 8.23 -0.62 12.91
C GLY A 137 7.68 -2.00 12.54
N ALA A 138 6.36 -2.19 12.55
CA ALA A 138 5.78 -3.45 12.07
C ALA A 138 5.87 -3.54 10.54
N GLY A 139 6.14 -4.74 10.03
CA GLY A 139 6.22 -5.04 8.62
C GLY A 139 5.01 -5.85 8.14
N ILE A 140 4.26 -5.28 7.20
CA ILE A 140 3.26 -6.03 6.45
C ILE A 140 3.91 -6.44 5.15
N GLY A 141 4.20 -7.72 5.00
CA GLY A 141 4.94 -8.29 3.89
C GLY A 141 4.29 -7.98 2.55
N GLY A 142 5.10 -7.81 1.54
CA GLY A 142 4.65 -7.48 0.20
C GLY A 142 5.21 -8.43 -0.83
N VAL A 143 4.43 -8.73 -1.86
CA VAL A 143 4.88 -9.58 -2.94
C VAL A 143 4.41 -9.08 -4.31
N LEU A 144 5.36 -8.92 -5.22
CA LEU A 144 5.12 -8.76 -6.65
C LEU A 144 5.64 -9.96 -7.43
N GLU A 145 6.78 -10.50 -7.02
CA GLU A 145 7.43 -11.65 -7.62
C GLU A 145 7.72 -12.70 -6.54
N PRO A 146 7.37 -13.95 -6.78
CA PRO A 146 6.72 -14.49 -7.98
C PRO A 146 5.27 -14.01 -8.09
N MET A 147 4.80 -13.80 -9.33
CA MET A 147 3.48 -13.22 -9.59
C MET A 147 2.31 -14.00 -9.00
N GLN A 148 2.43 -15.33 -8.90
CA GLN A 148 1.42 -16.23 -8.34
C GLN A 148 1.32 -16.17 -6.81
N ALA A 149 2.31 -15.64 -6.10
CA ALA A 149 2.25 -15.53 -4.66
C ALA A 149 1.13 -14.56 -4.23
N ASN A 150 0.44 -14.92 -3.14
CA ASN A 150 -0.66 -14.13 -2.61
C ASN A 150 -0.15 -12.93 -1.80
N PRO A 151 -0.86 -11.79 -1.81
CA PRO A 151 -0.52 -10.66 -0.97
C PRO A 151 -0.83 -10.97 0.51
N THR A 152 -0.14 -10.28 1.41
CA THR A 152 -0.51 -10.23 2.81
C THR A 152 -1.82 -9.47 2.98
N ILE A 153 -2.71 -9.99 3.81
CA ILE A 153 -4.01 -9.39 4.11
C ILE A 153 -4.14 -9.25 5.62
N VAL A 154 -4.44 -8.06 6.07
CA VAL A 154 -4.86 -7.75 7.44
C VAL A 154 -6.32 -7.31 7.35
N GLU A 155 -7.25 -8.10 7.88
CA GLU A 155 -8.68 -7.77 7.86
C GLU A 155 -9.02 -6.65 8.85
N ASP A 156 -10.31 -6.26 8.91
CA ASP A 156 -10.76 -5.14 9.72
C ASP A 156 -10.54 -5.32 11.24
N ASN A 157 -10.36 -4.21 11.92
CA ASN A 157 -10.27 -4.13 13.40
C ASN A 157 -9.11 -4.93 14.00
N CYS A 158 -8.03 -5.11 13.26
CA CYS A 158 -6.83 -5.79 13.74
C CYS A 158 -5.86 -4.83 14.42
N PHE A 159 -5.15 -5.34 15.42
CA PHE A 159 -4.02 -4.67 16.05
C PHE A 159 -2.74 -5.48 15.80
N VAL A 160 -1.77 -4.88 15.14
CA VAL A 160 -0.45 -5.46 14.89
C VAL A 160 0.58 -4.77 15.76
N GLY A 161 1.12 -5.50 16.73
CA GLY A 161 2.08 -4.98 17.71
C GLY A 161 3.38 -4.49 17.09
N ALA A 162 4.06 -3.58 17.77
CA ALA A 162 5.29 -2.98 17.29
C ALA A 162 6.35 -4.03 16.89
N ARG A 163 7.00 -3.81 15.73
CA ARG A 163 8.04 -4.69 15.18
C ARG A 163 7.60 -6.14 14.96
N ALA A 164 6.29 -6.39 14.86
CA ALA A 164 5.79 -7.65 14.34
C ALA A 164 6.02 -7.70 12.83
N GLU A 165 6.23 -8.89 12.27
CA GLU A 165 6.44 -9.10 10.85
C GLU A 165 5.46 -10.16 10.35
N ILE A 166 4.73 -9.85 9.29
CA ILE A 166 3.74 -10.73 8.67
C ILE A 166 4.19 -10.99 7.24
N ALA A 167 4.51 -12.26 6.93
CA ALA A 167 5.00 -12.65 5.62
C ALA A 167 3.92 -12.57 4.53
N GLU A 168 4.35 -12.59 3.27
CA GLU A 168 3.45 -12.66 2.12
C GLU A 168 2.55 -13.90 2.18
N GLY A 169 1.31 -13.74 1.72
CA GLY A 169 0.30 -14.80 1.67
C GLY A 169 -0.44 -15.06 2.97
N VAL A 170 0.02 -14.51 4.08
CA VAL A 170 -0.67 -14.63 5.37
C VAL A 170 -1.93 -13.76 5.38
N ILE A 171 -3.01 -14.31 5.93
CA ILE A 171 -4.25 -13.58 6.21
C ILE A 171 -4.41 -13.47 7.72
N ILE A 172 -4.39 -12.25 8.22
CA ILE A 172 -4.74 -11.92 9.61
C ILE A 172 -6.23 -11.62 9.64
N GLU A 173 -7.00 -12.52 10.22
CA GLU A 173 -8.47 -12.43 10.25
C GLU A 173 -8.94 -11.29 11.14
N LYS A 174 -10.16 -10.82 10.86
CA LYS A 174 -10.82 -9.71 11.53
C LYS A 174 -10.75 -9.77 13.05
N GLY A 175 -10.38 -8.66 13.68
CA GLY A 175 -10.32 -8.51 15.13
C GLY A 175 -9.12 -9.17 15.79
N SER A 176 -8.16 -9.68 15.02
CA SER A 176 -6.95 -10.28 15.57
C SER A 176 -6.05 -9.27 16.25
N VAL A 177 -5.39 -9.71 17.31
CA VAL A 177 -4.39 -8.94 18.05
C VAL A 177 -3.07 -9.69 18.04
N LEU A 178 -2.07 -9.11 17.40
CA LEU A 178 -0.71 -9.64 17.37
C LEU A 178 0.15 -8.89 18.40
N SER A 179 0.86 -9.61 19.23
CA SER A 179 1.81 -9.03 20.17
C SER A 179 3.00 -8.41 19.45
N MET A 180 3.71 -7.52 20.15
CA MET A 180 4.95 -6.95 19.64
C MET A 180 6.01 -8.03 19.38
N GLY A 181 6.80 -7.85 18.32
CA GLY A 181 7.90 -8.73 17.98
C GLY A 181 7.51 -10.14 17.49
N VAL A 182 6.24 -10.34 17.12
CA VAL A 182 5.78 -11.63 16.58
C VAL A 182 6.13 -11.74 15.09
N TYR A 183 6.61 -12.90 14.68
CA TYR A 183 6.86 -13.25 13.28
C TYR A 183 5.86 -14.31 12.84
N ILE A 184 5.10 -14.04 11.77
CA ILE A 184 4.09 -14.91 11.21
C ILE A 184 4.36 -15.12 9.72
N GLY A 185 4.51 -16.40 9.33
CA GLY A 185 4.78 -16.82 7.94
C GLY A 185 4.30 -18.23 7.65
#